data_baf07c45c02b283fc847e4478858a60d
#
_entry.id   baf07c45c02b283fc847e4478858a60d
#
_cell.length_a   1.000
_cell.length_b   1.000
_cell.length_c   1.000
_cell.angle_alpha   90.00
_cell.angle_beta   90.00
_cell.angle_gamma   90.00
#
_symmetry.space_group_name_H-M   'P 1'
#
loop_
_entity.id
_entity.type
_entity.pdbx_description
1 polymer ?
#
loop_
_entity_poly.entity_id
_entity_poly.type
_entity_poly.pdbx_seq_one_letter_code
_entity_poly.pdbx_strand_id
1 'polypeptide(L)'
;MTKWLRIPVVVRAVAVGLGVGIVGTLSWALLIKANTRHLSSVPWAVPVMAFILLAWWVYFAKGRGGPEGTSRARRLSGRANRVPEHLWGPALGAGALGLLATLLLQGVLARLVMLPRQQDLDPSQYPVLTVFAWVVMSAAVAGVVEETAFRGYMQGGIERRHGLLPALLVTGSLFGLSHFTHPEVGIVLLPFYLAVATVYGLLAAATNSTYPSMVLHAGGNMFSAFSLFTGGRSEWQLTTVPAPTIWQAGVDASFLGSLALFIVAVVAAALAYGGLFRASRETVRDTA
;
A
#
# COMPACT_ATOMS: atom_id res chain seq x y z
N MET A 1 -6.27 26.02 -25.06
CA MET A 1 -5.79 25.10 -23.99
C MET A 1 -6.56 25.40 -22.70
N THR A 2 -7.21 24.40 -22.13
CA THR A 2 -7.95 24.57 -20.86
C THR A 2 -6.99 25.00 -19.74
N LYS A 3 -7.46 25.86 -18.82
CA LYS A 3 -6.68 26.33 -17.65
C LYS A 3 -6.04 25.16 -16.88
N TRP A 4 -6.69 23.99 -16.86
CA TRP A 4 -6.19 22.74 -16.26
C TRP A 4 -4.84 22.27 -16.82
N LEU A 5 -4.58 22.42 -18.12
CA LEU A 5 -3.32 21.99 -18.74
C LEU A 5 -2.13 22.89 -18.40
N ARG A 6 -2.38 24.08 -17.83
CA ARG A 6 -1.33 25.00 -17.34
C ARG A 6 -0.81 24.61 -15.94
N ILE A 7 -1.56 23.79 -15.19
CA ILE A 7 -1.14 23.32 -13.87
C ILE A 7 0.00 22.30 -14.04
N PRO A 8 1.07 22.36 -13.21
CA PRO A 8 2.17 21.40 -13.25
C PRO A 8 1.67 19.94 -13.14
N VAL A 9 2.31 19.03 -13.87
CA VAL A 9 1.90 17.61 -13.95
C VAL A 9 1.87 16.97 -12.56
N VAL A 10 2.84 17.27 -11.70
CA VAL A 10 2.90 16.74 -10.33
C VAL A 10 1.64 17.12 -9.56
N VAL A 11 1.27 18.40 -9.56
CA VAL A 11 0.08 18.91 -8.84
C VAL A 11 -1.19 18.24 -9.36
N ARG A 12 -1.33 18.10 -10.69
CA ARG A 12 -2.50 17.43 -11.28
C ARG A 12 -2.56 15.96 -10.92
N ALA A 13 -1.44 15.25 -11.01
CA ALA A 13 -1.36 13.84 -10.68
C ALA A 13 -1.69 13.59 -9.20
N VAL A 14 -1.17 14.43 -8.31
CA VAL A 14 -1.46 14.40 -6.87
C VAL A 14 -2.95 14.67 -6.61
N ALA A 15 -3.48 15.77 -7.14
CA ALA A 15 -4.87 16.14 -6.90
C ALA A 15 -5.86 15.07 -7.39
N VAL A 16 -5.63 14.51 -8.60
CA VAL A 16 -6.49 13.46 -9.14
C VAL A 16 -6.30 12.15 -8.37
N GLY A 17 -5.06 11.76 -8.07
CA GLY A 17 -4.78 10.55 -7.29
C GLY A 17 -5.42 10.59 -5.91
N LEU A 18 -5.27 11.69 -5.17
CA LEU A 18 -5.94 11.88 -3.88
C LEU A 18 -7.47 11.84 -4.02
N GLY A 19 -8.04 12.52 -5.00
CA GLY A 19 -9.49 12.49 -5.25
C GLY A 19 -10.02 11.08 -5.51
N VAL A 20 -9.30 10.30 -6.33
CA VAL A 20 -9.63 8.90 -6.63
C VAL A 20 -9.54 8.04 -5.37
N GLY A 21 -8.47 8.19 -4.57
CA GLY A 21 -8.29 7.47 -3.32
C GLY A 21 -9.37 7.80 -2.30
N ILE A 22 -9.61 9.10 -2.05
CA ILE A 22 -10.61 9.56 -1.06
C ILE A 22 -12.00 9.00 -1.35
N VAL A 23 -12.43 8.98 -2.61
CA VAL A 23 -13.75 8.44 -2.97
C VAL A 23 -13.89 6.97 -2.52
N GLY A 24 -12.88 6.14 -2.74
CA GLY A 24 -12.94 4.72 -2.36
C GLY A 24 -12.78 4.50 -0.86
N THR A 25 -11.77 5.11 -0.24
CA THR A 25 -11.48 4.91 1.19
C THR A 25 -12.56 5.52 2.09
N LEU A 26 -13.06 6.71 1.75
CA LEU A 26 -14.14 7.34 2.52
C LEU A 26 -15.45 6.54 2.42
N SER A 27 -15.75 5.95 1.25
CA SER A 27 -16.93 5.08 1.12
C SER A 27 -16.88 3.93 2.12
N TRP A 28 -15.71 3.27 2.25
CA TRP A 28 -15.53 2.19 3.22
C TRP A 28 -15.58 2.68 4.66
N ALA A 29 -14.89 3.78 4.97
CA ALA A 29 -14.88 4.36 6.31
C ALA A 29 -16.28 4.72 6.81
N LEU A 30 -17.13 5.26 5.93
CA LEU A 30 -18.52 5.58 6.27
C LEU A 30 -19.38 4.32 6.46
N LEU A 31 -19.19 3.32 5.62
CA LEU A 31 -19.93 2.05 5.71
C LEU A 31 -19.57 1.27 6.98
N ILE A 32 -18.28 1.14 7.31
CA ILE A 32 -17.86 0.44 8.52
C ILE A 32 -18.33 1.18 9.78
N LYS A 33 -18.24 2.52 9.78
CA LYS A 33 -18.78 3.35 10.86
C LYS A 33 -20.29 3.18 11.02
N ALA A 34 -21.04 3.07 9.93
CA ALA A 34 -22.47 2.81 9.98
C ALA A 34 -22.76 1.39 10.50
N ASN A 35 -22.00 0.40 10.05
CA ASN A 35 -22.18 -1.00 10.47
C ASN A 35 -21.83 -1.20 11.96
N THR A 36 -20.79 -0.54 12.47
CA THR A 36 -20.45 -0.61 13.90
C THR A 36 -21.53 0.01 14.79
N ARG A 37 -22.30 0.98 14.29
CA ARG A 37 -23.39 1.64 15.00
C ARG A 37 -24.73 0.92 14.89
N HIS A 38 -24.95 0.25 13.75
CA HIS A 38 -26.22 -0.37 13.41
C HIS A 38 -26.00 -1.82 12.98
N LEU A 39 -26.61 -2.77 13.68
CA LEU A 39 -26.50 -4.20 13.42
C LEU A 39 -25.05 -4.70 13.35
N SER A 40 -24.24 -4.37 14.33
CA SER A 40 -22.81 -4.72 14.36
C SER A 40 -22.54 -6.24 14.43
N SER A 41 -23.55 -7.05 14.73
CA SER A 41 -23.46 -8.52 14.69
C SER A 41 -23.42 -9.10 13.27
N VAL A 42 -23.86 -8.34 12.25
CA VAL A 42 -23.90 -8.75 10.84
C VAL A 42 -23.02 -7.83 10.01
N PRO A 43 -22.08 -8.35 9.21
CA PRO A 43 -21.19 -7.53 8.41
C PRO A 43 -21.85 -7.02 7.11
N TRP A 44 -23.01 -6.34 7.22
CA TRP A 44 -23.80 -5.89 6.07
C TRP A 44 -23.06 -4.84 5.21
N ALA A 45 -22.12 -4.09 5.80
CA ALA A 45 -21.31 -3.13 5.05
C ALA A 45 -20.40 -3.82 4.00
N VAL A 46 -20.03 -5.07 4.22
CA VAL A 46 -19.12 -5.82 3.35
C VAL A 46 -19.72 -6.05 1.95
N PRO A 47 -20.90 -6.68 1.77
CA PRO A 47 -21.47 -6.84 0.45
C PRO A 47 -21.79 -5.50 -0.23
N VAL A 48 -22.21 -4.49 0.51
CA VAL A 48 -22.43 -3.14 -0.04
C VAL A 48 -21.12 -2.56 -0.58
N MET A 49 -20.04 -2.66 0.22
CA MET A 49 -18.73 -2.16 -0.23
C MET A 49 -18.17 -2.98 -1.39
N ALA A 50 -18.39 -4.29 -1.43
CA ALA A 50 -17.96 -5.14 -2.56
C ALA A 50 -18.56 -4.64 -3.88
N PHE A 51 -19.83 -4.29 -3.88
CA PHE A 51 -20.52 -3.72 -5.05
C PHE A 51 -19.95 -2.33 -5.41
N ILE A 52 -19.77 -1.45 -4.42
CA ILE A 52 -19.19 -0.12 -4.62
C ILE A 52 -17.76 -0.24 -5.14
N LEU A 53 -16.94 -1.12 -4.58
CA LEU A 53 -15.56 -1.33 -4.98
C LEU A 53 -15.45 -1.86 -6.41
N LEU A 54 -16.35 -2.77 -6.81
CA LEU A 54 -16.43 -3.25 -8.18
C LEU A 54 -16.77 -2.12 -9.15
N ALA A 55 -17.81 -1.33 -8.85
CA ALA A 55 -18.20 -0.17 -9.67
C ALA A 55 -17.07 0.87 -9.76
N TRP A 56 -16.44 1.17 -8.63
CA TRP A 56 -15.30 2.07 -8.52
C TRP A 56 -14.12 1.57 -9.36
N TRP A 57 -13.78 0.27 -9.27
CA TRP A 57 -12.69 -0.33 -10.03
C TRP A 57 -12.97 -0.33 -11.55
N VAL A 58 -14.19 -0.67 -11.95
CA VAL A 58 -14.61 -0.60 -13.37
C VAL A 58 -14.47 0.82 -13.91
N TYR A 59 -14.84 1.81 -13.10
CA TYR A 59 -14.80 3.21 -13.51
C TYR A 59 -13.37 3.80 -13.50
N PHE A 60 -12.69 3.73 -12.37
CA PHE A 60 -11.38 4.39 -12.20
C PHE A 60 -10.21 3.56 -12.75
N ALA A 61 -10.14 2.27 -12.44
CA ALA A 61 -9.02 1.43 -12.85
C ALA A 61 -9.14 0.98 -14.32
N LYS A 62 -10.34 0.54 -14.75
CA LYS A 62 -10.57 0.08 -16.11
C LYS A 62 -11.01 1.19 -17.07
N GLY A 63 -11.35 2.36 -16.58
CA GLY A 63 -11.77 3.51 -17.39
C GLY A 63 -13.06 3.27 -18.17
N ARG A 64 -13.96 2.40 -17.71
CA ARG A 64 -15.26 2.15 -18.32
C ARG A 64 -16.33 3.10 -17.74
N GLY A 65 -17.37 3.33 -18.49
CA GLY A 65 -18.46 4.26 -18.11
C GLY A 65 -18.18 5.71 -18.50
N GLY A 66 -19.28 6.52 -18.53
CA GLY A 66 -19.22 7.94 -18.93
C GLY A 66 -18.52 8.86 -17.93
N PRO A 67 -18.06 10.04 -18.34
CA PRO A 67 -18.08 10.52 -19.72
C PRO A 67 -16.99 9.90 -20.58
N GLU A 68 -17.31 9.58 -21.84
CA GLU A 68 -16.40 8.90 -22.79
C GLU A 68 -15.10 9.65 -23.02
N GLY A 69 -15.15 10.99 -23.06
CA GLY A 69 -13.98 11.84 -23.25
C GLY A 69 -12.88 11.66 -22.19
N THR A 70 -13.19 11.09 -21.02
CA THR A 70 -12.20 10.80 -19.97
C THR A 70 -11.84 9.32 -19.87
N SER A 71 -12.55 8.42 -20.56
CA SER A 71 -12.38 6.97 -20.46
C SER A 71 -10.94 6.51 -20.75
N ARG A 72 -10.37 6.97 -21.87
CA ARG A 72 -8.98 6.66 -22.24
C ARG A 72 -7.99 7.17 -21.19
N ALA A 73 -8.19 8.38 -20.69
CA ALA A 73 -7.31 8.97 -19.67
C ALA A 73 -7.38 8.16 -18.36
N ARG A 74 -8.58 7.79 -17.90
CA ARG A 74 -8.76 6.94 -16.70
C ARG A 74 -8.07 5.58 -16.87
N ARG A 75 -8.28 4.88 -17.99
CA ARG A 75 -7.66 3.58 -18.26
C ARG A 75 -6.13 3.65 -18.24
N LEU A 76 -5.55 4.66 -18.88
CA LEU A 76 -4.09 4.85 -18.88
C LEU A 76 -3.55 5.22 -17.49
N SER A 77 -4.32 6.01 -16.74
CA SER A 77 -3.94 6.43 -15.39
C SER A 77 -4.13 5.33 -14.35
N GLY A 78 -5.18 4.51 -14.48
CA GLY A 78 -5.44 3.41 -13.55
C GLY A 78 -4.37 2.30 -13.59
N ARG A 79 -3.60 2.21 -14.69
CA ARG A 79 -2.49 1.26 -14.87
C ARG A 79 -2.88 -0.20 -14.56
N ALA A 80 -4.18 -0.55 -14.74
CA ALA A 80 -4.71 -1.89 -14.51
C ALA A 80 -4.50 -2.77 -15.76
N ASN A 81 -3.25 -2.89 -16.21
CA ASN A 81 -2.83 -3.64 -17.38
C ASN A 81 -2.67 -5.14 -17.05
N ARG A 82 -2.88 -6.00 -18.03
CA ARG A 82 -2.57 -7.43 -17.88
C ARG A 82 -1.05 -7.61 -17.70
N VAL A 83 -0.67 -8.39 -16.71
CA VAL A 83 0.71 -8.80 -16.46
C VAL A 83 0.96 -10.10 -17.22
N PRO A 84 2.02 -10.23 -18.01
CA PRO A 84 2.44 -11.48 -18.61
C PRO A 84 2.61 -12.58 -17.54
N GLU A 85 2.22 -13.81 -17.86
CA GLU A 85 2.18 -14.91 -16.87
C GLU A 85 3.56 -15.18 -16.25
N HIS A 86 4.62 -15.15 -17.06
CA HIS A 86 5.99 -15.38 -16.60
C HIS A 86 6.53 -14.27 -15.67
N LEU A 87 5.92 -13.08 -15.62
CA LEU A 87 6.33 -12.00 -14.73
C LEU A 87 5.65 -12.06 -13.35
N TRP A 88 4.57 -12.83 -13.17
CA TRP A 88 3.86 -12.87 -11.88
C TRP A 88 4.74 -13.42 -10.76
N GLY A 89 5.38 -14.58 -10.98
CA GLY A 89 6.26 -15.20 -9.98
C GLY A 89 7.40 -14.26 -9.54
N PRO A 90 8.22 -13.75 -10.50
CA PRO A 90 9.26 -12.76 -10.21
C PRO A 90 8.74 -11.50 -9.52
N ALA A 91 7.58 -10.97 -9.91
CA ALA A 91 7.00 -9.77 -9.30
C ALA A 91 6.56 -10.02 -7.85
N LEU A 92 5.81 -11.10 -7.59
CA LEU A 92 5.39 -11.44 -6.24
C LEU A 92 6.59 -11.79 -5.35
N GLY A 93 7.60 -12.49 -5.87
CA GLY A 93 8.83 -12.81 -5.14
C GLY A 93 9.64 -11.56 -4.77
N ALA A 94 9.88 -10.65 -5.72
CA ALA A 94 10.58 -9.40 -5.47
C ALA A 94 9.82 -8.52 -4.47
N GLY A 95 8.50 -8.44 -4.61
CA GLY A 95 7.66 -7.68 -3.69
C GLY A 95 7.62 -8.28 -2.30
N ALA A 96 7.53 -9.60 -2.16
CA ALA A 96 7.56 -10.28 -0.85
C ALA A 96 8.90 -10.06 -0.13
N LEU A 97 10.04 -10.15 -0.85
CA LEU A 97 11.35 -9.81 -0.29
C LEU A 97 11.43 -8.34 0.14
N GLY A 98 10.87 -7.43 -0.67
CA GLY A 98 10.77 -6.02 -0.31
C GLY A 98 9.94 -5.80 0.95
N LEU A 99 8.77 -6.45 1.08
CA LEU A 99 7.94 -6.37 2.28
C LEU A 99 8.62 -7.00 3.50
N LEU A 100 9.35 -8.10 3.33
CA LEU A 100 10.18 -8.66 4.41
C LEU A 100 11.23 -7.65 4.88
N ALA A 101 11.90 -6.97 3.94
CA ALA A 101 12.85 -5.92 4.29
C ALA A 101 12.18 -4.77 5.06
N THR A 102 10.95 -4.35 4.67
CA THR A 102 10.22 -3.30 5.42
C THR A 102 9.78 -3.76 6.80
N LEU A 103 9.41 -5.02 6.98
CA LEU A 103 9.09 -5.59 8.29
C LEU A 103 10.33 -5.60 9.20
N LEU A 104 11.49 -6.00 8.67
CA LEU A 104 12.75 -5.95 9.41
C LEU A 104 13.18 -4.51 9.72
N LEU A 105 12.95 -3.56 8.80
CA LEU A 105 13.15 -2.13 9.05
C LEU A 105 12.33 -1.64 10.24
N GLN A 106 11.05 -2.05 10.33
CA GLN A 106 10.20 -1.69 11.47
C GLN A 106 10.80 -2.20 12.79
N GLY A 107 11.32 -3.43 12.81
CA GLY A 107 12.03 -3.99 13.96
C GLY A 107 13.28 -3.17 14.34
N VAL A 108 14.08 -2.74 13.35
CA VAL A 108 15.25 -1.87 13.57
C VAL A 108 14.80 -0.50 14.10
N LEU A 109 13.77 0.11 13.52
CA LEU A 109 13.23 1.41 13.96
C LEU A 109 12.72 1.33 15.41
N ALA A 110 12.08 0.24 15.81
CA ALA A 110 11.61 0.03 17.18
C ALA A 110 12.74 0.00 18.21
N ARG A 111 13.97 -0.35 17.81
CA ARG A 111 15.17 -0.29 18.66
C ARG A 111 15.86 1.06 18.63
N LEU A 112 15.62 1.88 17.61
CA LEU A 112 16.20 3.23 17.49
C LEU A 112 15.32 4.31 18.16
N VAL A 113 14.00 4.13 18.09
CA VAL A 113 13.04 5.15 18.55
C VAL A 113 11.92 4.46 19.34
N MET A 114 11.49 5.06 20.43
CA MET A 114 10.29 4.60 21.13
C MET A 114 9.07 4.82 20.24
N LEU A 115 8.49 3.72 19.77
CA LEU A 115 7.23 3.78 19.05
C LEU A 115 6.10 4.02 20.05
N PRO A 116 5.24 5.04 19.83
CA PRO A 116 4.11 5.28 20.71
C PRO A 116 3.16 4.09 20.70
N ARG A 117 2.58 3.78 21.86
CA ARG A 117 1.54 2.77 21.98
C ARG A 117 0.29 3.27 21.26
N GLN A 118 -0.19 2.55 20.27
CA GLN A 118 -1.54 2.77 19.75
C GLN A 118 -2.56 2.09 20.69
N GLN A 119 -3.76 2.67 20.76
CA GLN A 119 -4.89 1.98 21.39
C GLN A 119 -5.22 0.75 20.52
N ASP A 120 -5.12 -0.42 21.12
CA ASP A 120 -5.50 -1.65 20.45
C ASP A 120 -7.01 -1.63 20.22
N LEU A 121 -7.42 -1.92 18.98
CA LEU A 121 -8.82 -2.24 18.70
C LEU A 121 -9.17 -3.51 19.49
N ASP A 122 -10.17 -3.42 20.36
CA ASP A 122 -10.73 -4.60 21.01
C ASP A 122 -11.79 -5.24 20.09
N PRO A 123 -11.45 -6.31 19.38
CA PRO A 123 -12.40 -7.00 18.52
C PRO A 123 -13.40 -7.86 19.29
N SER A 124 -13.20 -8.07 20.59
CA SER A 124 -13.98 -9.01 21.40
C SER A 124 -15.46 -8.63 21.53
N GLN A 125 -15.78 -7.33 21.36
CA GLN A 125 -17.14 -6.83 21.37
C GLN A 125 -17.96 -7.16 20.11
N TYR A 126 -17.32 -7.76 19.08
CA TYR A 126 -17.99 -8.12 17.83
C TYR A 126 -17.83 -9.61 17.52
N PRO A 127 -18.80 -10.23 16.80
CA PRO A 127 -18.65 -11.61 16.35
C PRO A 127 -17.40 -11.78 15.47
N VAL A 128 -16.67 -12.86 15.71
CA VAL A 128 -15.39 -13.14 14.98
C VAL A 128 -15.58 -13.10 13.46
N LEU A 129 -16.67 -13.66 12.95
CA LEU A 129 -16.97 -13.65 11.50
C LEU A 129 -17.17 -12.22 10.97
N THR A 130 -17.78 -11.35 11.77
CA THR A 130 -17.98 -9.94 11.40
C THR A 130 -16.63 -9.20 11.32
N VAL A 131 -15.79 -9.38 12.34
CA VAL A 131 -14.44 -8.79 12.35
C VAL A 131 -13.63 -9.31 11.18
N PHE A 132 -13.64 -10.62 10.95
CA PHE A 132 -12.92 -11.22 9.82
C PHE A 132 -13.37 -10.63 8.48
N ALA A 133 -14.70 -10.53 8.26
CA ALA A 133 -15.25 -9.97 7.03
C ALA A 133 -14.86 -8.48 6.83
N TRP A 134 -14.84 -7.68 7.91
CA TRP A 134 -14.37 -6.29 7.87
C TRP A 134 -12.89 -6.20 7.52
N VAL A 135 -12.05 -7.05 8.11
CA VAL A 135 -10.60 -7.09 7.83
C VAL A 135 -10.34 -7.45 6.37
N VAL A 136 -11.00 -8.49 5.85
CA VAL A 136 -10.88 -8.89 4.44
C VAL A 136 -11.27 -7.74 3.51
N MET A 137 -12.40 -7.09 3.79
CA MET A 137 -12.85 -5.96 2.96
C MET A 137 -11.94 -4.76 3.09
N SER A 138 -11.44 -4.42 4.28
CA SER A 138 -10.47 -3.33 4.48
C SER A 138 -9.20 -3.58 3.68
N ALA A 139 -8.67 -4.79 3.72
CA ALA A 139 -7.48 -5.18 2.94
C ALA A 139 -7.74 -5.10 1.42
N ALA A 140 -8.92 -5.53 0.96
CA ALA A 140 -9.31 -5.43 -0.45
C ALA A 140 -9.44 -3.95 -0.89
N VAL A 141 -10.08 -3.11 -0.07
CA VAL A 141 -10.23 -1.68 -0.35
C VAL A 141 -8.85 -1.01 -0.42
N ALA A 142 -7.99 -1.23 0.58
CA ALA A 142 -6.64 -0.67 0.58
C ALA A 142 -5.86 -1.12 -0.65
N GLY A 143 -5.77 -2.42 -0.92
CA GLY A 143 -5.05 -2.94 -2.07
C GLY A 143 -5.56 -2.40 -3.41
N VAL A 144 -6.88 -2.34 -3.62
CA VAL A 144 -7.46 -1.89 -4.91
C VAL A 144 -7.44 -0.38 -5.04
N VAL A 145 -7.94 0.33 -4.03
CA VAL A 145 -8.15 1.78 -4.10
C VAL A 145 -6.83 2.52 -4.02
N GLU A 146 -5.99 2.20 -3.04
CA GLU A 146 -4.74 2.93 -2.82
C GLU A 146 -3.73 2.64 -3.92
N GLU A 147 -3.60 1.39 -4.40
CA GLU A 147 -2.69 1.09 -5.49
C GLU A 147 -3.12 1.77 -6.79
N THR A 148 -4.42 1.80 -7.10
CA THR A 148 -4.91 2.55 -8.26
C THR A 148 -4.63 4.05 -8.11
N ALA A 149 -4.89 4.62 -6.93
CA ALA A 149 -4.70 6.04 -6.67
C ALA A 149 -3.22 6.45 -6.70
N PHE A 150 -2.40 5.78 -5.89
CA PHE A 150 -0.98 6.15 -5.71
C PHE A 150 -0.10 5.64 -6.85
N ARG A 151 -0.19 4.35 -7.24
CA ARG A 151 0.70 3.74 -8.26
C ARG A 151 0.18 3.95 -9.67
N GLY A 152 -1.15 3.97 -9.83
CA GLY A 152 -1.78 4.28 -11.10
C GLY A 152 -1.75 5.78 -11.41
N TYR A 153 -2.68 6.52 -10.81
CA TYR A 153 -2.93 7.93 -11.16
C TYR A 153 -1.79 8.86 -10.79
N MET A 154 -1.26 8.73 -9.59
CA MET A 154 -0.26 9.67 -9.08
C MET A 154 1.12 9.32 -9.62
N GLN A 155 1.67 8.15 -9.28
CA GLN A 155 3.00 7.74 -9.72
C GLN A 155 3.09 7.67 -11.24
N GLY A 156 2.17 6.98 -11.92
CA GLY A 156 2.19 6.88 -13.38
C GLY A 156 2.11 8.22 -14.09
N GLY A 157 1.40 9.21 -13.52
CA GLY A 157 1.35 10.58 -14.02
C GLY A 157 2.69 11.30 -13.92
N ILE A 158 3.35 11.20 -12.77
CA ILE A 158 4.63 11.87 -12.49
C ILE A 158 5.77 11.16 -13.23
N GLU A 159 5.80 9.82 -13.20
CA GLU A 159 6.83 8.97 -13.79
C GLU A 159 7.02 9.23 -15.28
N ARG A 160 5.94 9.38 -16.05
CA ARG A 160 5.99 9.67 -17.49
C ARG A 160 6.67 11.00 -17.82
N ARG A 161 6.70 11.96 -16.92
CA ARG A 161 7.25 13.30 -17.17
C ARG A 161 8.60 13.54 -16.49
N HIS A 162 8.79 12.98 -15.29
CA HIS A 162 9.90 13.30 -14.40
C HIS A 162 10.76 12.07 -14.06
N GLY A 163 10.38 10.87 -14.54
CA GLY A 163 11.08 9.62 -14.24
C GLY A 163 10.61 8.99 -12.92
N LEU A 164 11.17 7.80 -12.66
CA LEU A 164 10.72 6.93 -11.57
C LEU A 164 11.06 7.49 -10.18
N LEU A 165 12.29 7.97 -9.97
CA LEU A 165 12.74 8.41 -8.64
C LEU A 165 11.91 9.58 -8.10
N PRO A 166 11.67 10.69 -8.82
CA PRO A 166 10.78 11.75 -8.35
C PRO A 166 9.35 11.24 -8.09
N ALA A 167 8.85 10.33 -8.92
CA ALA A 167 7.54 9.74 -8.73
C ALA A 167 7.45 8.96 -7.42
N LEU A 168 8.43 8.11 -7.11
CA LEU A 168 8.50 7.34 -5.87
C LEU A 168 8.58 8.25 -4.64
N LEU A 169 9.44 9.27 -4.70
CA LEU A 169 9.61 10.21 -3.57
C LEU A 169 8.31 10.96 -3.27
N VAL A 170 7.67 11.55 -4.29
CA VAL A 170 6.43 12.30 -4.10
C VAL A 170 5.30 11.37 -3.61
N THR A 171 5.08 10.24 -4.29
CA THR A 171 3.98 9.34 -3.93
C THR A 171 4.23 8.63 -2.60
N GLY A 172 5.47 8.27 -2.29
CA GLY A 172 5.84 7.66 -1.02
C GLY A 172 5.67 8.61 0.16
N SER A 173 6.09 9.88 0.02
CA SER A 173 5.87 10.89 1.05
C SER A 173 4.38 11.12 1.31
N LEU A 174 3.57 11.26 0.25
CA LEU A 174 2.13 11.44 0.39
C LEU A 174 1.43 10.20 0.94
N PHE A 175 1.88 9.00 0.57
CA PHE A 175 1.40 7.75 1.14
C PHE A 175 1.69 7.69 2.64
N GLY A 176 2.91 8.02 3.06
CA GLY A 176 3.25 8.12 4.49
C GLY A 176 2.38 9.15 5.21
N LEU A 177 2.24 10.35 4.66
CA LEU A 177 1.42 11.41 5.25
C LEU A 177 -0.06 11.02 5.38
N SER A 178 -0.59 10.21 4.47
CA SER A 178 -1.99 9.74 4.53
C SER A 178 -2.25 8.77 5.70
N HIS A 179 -1.20 8.20 6.30
CA HIS A 179 -1.27 7.31 7.45
C HIS A 179 -1.04 8.03 8.79
N PHE A 180 -0.86 9.35 8.77
CA PHE A 180 -0.66 10.14 9.99
C PHE A 180 -1.99 10.43 10.66
N THR A 181 -2.52 9.47 11.40
CA THR A 181 -3.60 9.72 12.36
C THR A 181 -3.09 10.50 13.57
N HIS A 182 -1.80 10.32 13.91
CA HIS A 182 -1.09 11.00 14.98
C HIS A 182 0.28 11.48 14.44
N PRO A 183 0.53 12.81 14.33
CA PRO A 183 1.74 13.36 13.74
C PRO A 183 3.04 12.84 14.37
N GLU A 184 3.04 12.66 15.71
CA GLU A 184 4.18 12.14 16.46
C GLU A 184 4.57 10.71 16.07
N VAL A 185 3.59 9.89 15.72
CA VAL A 185 3.82 8.51 15.21
C VAL A 185 4.27 8.53 13.77
N GLY A 186 3.62 9.36 12.99
CA GLY A 186 3.81 9.41 11.55
C GLY A 186 5.23 9.82 11.15
N ILE A 187 5.83 10.78 11.84
CA ILE A 187 7.20 11.22 11.56
C ILE A 187 8.20 10.07 11.79
N VAL A 188 8.03 9.32 12.89
CA VAL A 188 8.90 8.19 13.24
C VAL A 188 8.77 7.05 12.25
N LEU A 189 7.55 6.81 11.74
CA LEU A 189 7.25 5.73 10.80
C LEU A 189 7.37 6.14 9.34
N LEU A 190 7.67 7.40 9.04
CA LEU A 190 7.85 7.86 7.66
C LEU A 190 8.85 7.01 6.85
N PRO A 191 10.04 6.60 7.38
CA PRO A 191 10.95 5.71 6.66
C PRO A 191 10.32 4.36 6.30
N PHE A 192 9.50 3.80 7.19
CA PHE A 192 8.77 2.56 6.94
C PHE A 192 7.76 2.74 5.79
N TYR A 193 6.93 3.78 5.82
CA TYR A 193 5.96 4.05 4.76
C TYR A 193 6.61 4.38 3.42
N LEU A 194 7.73 5.10 3.42
CA LEU A 194 8.52 5.34 2.21
C LEU A 194 9.05 4.04 1.62
N ALA A 195 9.53 3.12 2.46
CA ALA A 195 10.02 1.82 2.04
C ALA A 195 8.88 0.96 1.45
N VAL A 196 7.73 0.85 2.13
CA VAL A 196 6.53 0.16 1.63
C VAL A 196 6.08 0.76 0.30
N ALA A 197 5.97 2.09 0.24
CA ALA A 197 5.58 2.79 -0.99
C ALA A 197 6.55 2.52 -2.15
N THR A 198 7.86 2.43 -1.86
CA THR A 198 8.88 2.10 -2.85
C THR A 198 8.72 0.67 -3.36
N VAL A 199 8.48 -0.30 -2.49
CA VAL A 199 8.21 -1.71 -2.87
C VAL A 199 7.08 -1.79 -3.88
N TYR A 200 5.92 -1.22 -3.57
CA TYR A 200 4.77 -1.24 -4.47
C TYR A 200 4.98 -0.40 -5.73
N GLY A 201 5.66 0.73 -5.59
CA GLY A 201 5.97 1.61 -6.73
C GLY A 201 6.92 0.97 -7.74
N LEU A 202 7.93 0.22 -7.29
CA LEU A 202 8.84 -0.54 -8.15
C LEU A 202 8.10 -1.68 -8.88
N LEU A 203 7.17 -2.39 -8.20
CA LEU A 203 6.34 -3.39 -8.84
C LEU A 203 5.51 -2.80 -9.96
N ALA A 204 4.82 -1.69 -9.69
CA ALA A 204 4.01 -1.02 -10.69
C ALA A 204 4.84 -0.50 -11.86
N ALA A 205 6.07 -0.01 -11.61
CA ALA A 205 6.98 0.44 -12.66
C ALA A 205 7.49 -0.74 -13.51
N ALA A 206 7.97 -1.81 -12.88
CA ALA A 206 8.54 -2.96 -13.56
C ALA A 206 7.51 -3.72 -14.39
N THR A 207 6.28 -3.90 -13.89
CA THR A 207 5.24 -4.66 -14.59
C THR A 207 4.31 -3.80 -15.44
N ASN A 208 4.47 -2.48 -15.41
CA ASN A 208 3.50 -1.52 -15.97
C ASN A 208 2.05 -1.85 -15.56
N SER A 209 1.86 -2.34 -14.34
CA SER A 209 0.57 -2.79 -13.81
C SER A 209 0.50 -2.58 -12.30
N THR A 210 -0.69 -2.22 -11.80
CA THR A 210 -0.97 -2.13 -10.37
C THR A 210 -1.36 -3.48 -9.74
N TYR A 211 -1.59 -4.53 -10.53
CA TYR A 211 -2.08 -5.80 -10.01
C TYR A 211 -1.13 -6.51 -9.03
N PRO A 212 0.19 -6.65 -9.29
CA PRO A 212 1.07 -7.30 -8.34
C PRO A 212 1.13 -6.55 -7.00
N SER A 213 1.15 -5.22 -7.04
CA SER A 213 1.12 -4.41 -5.81
C SER A 213 -0.23 -4.50 -5.09
N MET A 214 -1.37 -4.55 -5.79
CA MET A 214 -2.69 -4.80 -5.18
C MET A 214 -2.74 -6.11 -4.40
N VAL A 215 -2.23 -7.19 -4.99
CA VAL A 215 -2.21 -8.52 -4.34
C VAL A 215 -1.35 -8.49 -3.08
N LEU A 216 -0.14 -7.95 -3.18
CA LEU A 216 0.77 -7.89 -2.04
C LEU A 216 0.33 -6.88 -0.97
N HIS A 217 -0.28 -5.77 -1.35
CA HIS A 217 -0.81 -4.80 -0.40
C HIS A 217 -2.00 -5.40 0.39
N ALA A 218 -2.96 -5.98 -0.32
CA ALA A 218 -4.07 -6.66 0.35
C ALA A 218 -3.58 -7.82 1.23
N GLY A 219 -2.65 -8.64 0.73
CA GLY A 219 -2.04 -9.74 1.49
C GLY A 219 -1.27 -9.26 2.72
N GLY A 220 -0.51 -8.17 2.61
CA GLY A 220 0.22 -7.56 3.72
C GLY A 220 -0.72 -7.03 4.81
N ASN A 221 -1.80 -6.36 4.42
CA ASN A 221 -2.82 -5.89 5.35
C ASN A 221 -3.56 -7.06 6.04
N MET A 222 -3.86 -8.13 5.31
CA MET A 222 -4.41 -9.36 5.90
C MET A 222 -3.45 -9.98 6.91
N PHE A 223 -2.16 -10.06 6.58
CA PHE A 223 -1.13 -10.57 7.48
C PHE A 223 -1.00 -9.72 8.74
N SER A 224 -0.94 -8.39 8.60
CA SER A 224 -0.88 -7.46 9.73
C SER A 224 -2.11 -7.58 10.61
N ALA A 225 -3.31 -7.64 10.02
CA ALA A 225 -4.55 -7.76 10.74
C ALA A 225 -4.76 -9.14 11.41
N PHE A 226 -3.99 -10.16 11.04
CA PHE A 226 -4.03 -11.47 11.71
C PHE A 226 -3.72 -11.33 13.20
N SER A 227 -2.92 -10.35 13.60
CA SER A 227 -2.62 -10.02 14.98
C SER A 227 -3.86 -9.70 15.83
N LEU A 228 -4.93 -9.15 15.22
CA LEU A 228 -6.20 -8.89 15.91
C LEU A 228 -6.88 -10.16 16.42
N PHE A 229 -6.63 -11.30 15.78
CA PHE A 229 -7.18 -12.60 16.19
C PHE A 229 -6.28 -13.33 17.21
N THR A 230 -5.03 -12.89 17.38
CA THR A 230 -4.04 -13.56 18.24
C THR A 230 -3.68 -12.77 19.49
N GLY A 231 -4.29 -11.62 19.75
CA GLY A 231 -3.99 -10.86 20.96
C GLY A 231 -4.29 -9.38 20.93
N GLY A 232 -5.16 -8.91 20.03
CA GLY A 232 -5.57 -7.50 20.00
C GLY A 232 -4.43 -6.53 19.67
N ARG A 233 -3.43 -6.98 18.92
CA ARG A 233 -2.28 -6.15 18.53
C ARG A 233 -2.60 -5.34 17.28
N SER A 234 -2.23 -4.07 17.29
CA SER A 234 -2.26 -3.26 16.08
C SER A 234 -1.10 -3.63 15.15
N GLU A 235 -1.23 -3.31 13.86
CA GLU A 235 -0.17 -3.49 12.84
C GLU A 235 1.18 -2.85 13.22
N TRP A 236 1.19 -1.92 14.18
CA TRP A 236 2.35 -1.19 14.66
C TRP A 236 3.13 -1.88 15.79
N GLN A 237 2.58 -2.94 16.37
CA GLN A 237 3.17 -3.63 17.51
C GLN A 237 3.54 -5.07 17.14
N LEU A 238 4.78 -5.28 16.75
CA LEU A 238 5.34 -6.63 16.52
C LEU A 238 5.62 -7.39 17.82
N THR A 239 5.68 -6.69 18.97
CA THR A 239 5.95 -7.29 20.27
C THR A 239 5.04 -6.75 21.34
N THR A 240 4.64 -7.59 22.31
CA THR A 240 3.80 -7.20 23.47
C THR A 240 4.51 -6.29 24.45
N VAL A 241 5.85 -6.40 24.54
CA VAL A 241 6.70 -5.56 25.37
C VAL A 241 7.64 -4.82 24.43
N PRO A 242 7.59 -3.46 24.40
CA PRO A 242 8.56 -2.70 23.64
C PRO A 242 9.97 -3.06 24.11
N ALA A 243 10.81 -3.55 23.21
CA ALA A 243 12.22 -3.76 23.53
C ALA A 243 12.84 -2.39 23.85
N PRO A 244 13.75 -2.31 24.83
CA PRO A 244 14.42 -1.06 25.13
C PRO A 244 15.20 -0.57 23.92
N THR A 245 15.25 0.73 23.71
CA THR A 245 16.04 1.32 22.63
C THR A 245 17.54 1.12 22.89
N ILE A 246 18.35 1.21 21.83
CA ILE A 246 19.82 1.15 21.97
C ILE A 246 20.38 2.28 22.83
N TRP A 247 19.65 3.37 22.98
CA TRP A 247 20.02 4.51 23.84
C TRP A 247 19.82 4.20 25.34
N GLN A 248 18.93 3.26 25.64
CA GLN A 248 18.62 2.81 27.01
C GLN A 248 19.43 1.58 27.42
N ALA A 249 19.58 0.61 26.53
CA ALA A 249 20.17 -0.69 26.81
C ALA A 249 21.55 -0.92 26.15
N GLY A 250 21.99 0.04 25.31
CA GLY A 250 23.18 -0.13 24.49
C GLY A 250 22.91 -0.98 23.23
N VAL A 251 23.94 -1.12 22.42
CA VAL A 251 23.94 -1.99 21.22
C VAL A 251 24.20 -3.42 21.67
N ASP A 252 23.24 -4.31 21.42
CA ASP A 252 23.30 -5.71 21.78
C ASP A 252 23.33 -6.64 20.54
N ALA A 253 23.58 -7.91 20.75
CA ALA A 253 23.62 -8.91 19.68
C ALA A 253 22.27 -9.05 18.93
N SER A 254 21.13 -8.82 19.61
CA SER A 254 19.80 -8.87 19.01
C SER A 254 19.61 -7.73 18.02
N PHE A 255 20.02 -6.51 18.37
CA PHE A 255 19.98 -5.36 17.45
C PHE A 255 20.89 -5.56 16.24
N LEU A 256 22.13 -6.01 16.47
CA LEU A 256 23.08 -6.28 15.38
C LEU A 256 22.57 -7.37 14.43
N GLY A 257 21.98 -8.44 14.99
CA GLY A 257 21.37 -9.52 14.21
C GLY A 257 20.19 -9.03 13.38
N SER A 258 19.31 -8.22 13.96
CA SER A 258 18.17 -7.61 13.25
C SER A 258 18.62 -6.66 12.12
N LEU A 259 19.65 -5.85 12.38
CA LEU A 259 20.24 -4.97 11.39
C LEU A 259 20.90 -5.74 10.24
N ALA A 260 21.64 -6.82 10.56
CA ALA A 260 22.26 -7.68 9.55
C ALA A 260 21.20 -8.36 8.67
N LEU A 261 20.14 -8.91 9.26
CA LEU A 261 19.02 -9.50 8.52
C LEU A 261 18.32 -8.47 7.64
N PHE A 262 18.10 -7.26 8.14
CA PHE A 262 17.54 -6.16 7.34
C PHE A 262 18.41 -5.85 6.11
N ILE A 263 19.73 -5.72 6.29
CA ILE A 263 20.66 -5.47 5.18
C ILE A 263 20.61 -6.60 4.15
N VAL A 264 20.65 -7.86 4.60
CA VAL A 264 20.54 -9.03 3.73
C VAL A 264 19.23 -9.01 2.94
N ALA A 265 18.11 -8.72 3.59
CA ALA A 265 16.80 -8.65 2.95
C ALA A 265 16.74 -7.52 1.91
N VAL A 266 17.32 -6.34 2.20
CA VAL A 266 17.40 -5.23 1.24
C VAL A 266 18.21 -5.62 0.02
N VAL A 267 19.38 -6.25 0.20
CA VAL A 267 20.21 -6.73 -0.92
C VAL A 267 19.46 -7.77 -1.75
N ALA A 268 18.83 -8.74 -1.11
CA ALA A 268 18.03 -9.77 -1.79
C ALA A 268 16.87 -9.15 -2.60
N ALA A 269 16.14 -8.21 -2.01
CA ALA A 269 15.08 -7.48 -2.68
C ALA A 269 15.62 -6.69 -3.88
N ALA A 270 16.73 -5.96 -3.73
CA ALA A 270 17.35 -5.19 -4.81
C ALA A 270 17.76 -6.07 -5.99
N LEU A 271 18.35 -7.24 -5.73
CA LEU A 271 18.71 -8.22 -6.76
C LEU A 271 17.46 -8.79 -7.46
N ALA A 272 16.41 -9.12 -6.70
CA ALA A 272 15.15 -9.62 -7.24
C ALA A 272 14.46 -8.57 -8.12
N TYR A 273 14.38 -7.30 -7.70
CA TYR A 273 13.88 -6.21 -8.53
C TYR A 273 14.72 -5.97 -9.78
N GLY A 274 16.05 -6.05 -9.66
CA GLY A 274 16.96 -5.99 -10.81
C GLY A 274 16.66 -7.08 -11.83
N GLY A 275 16.39 -8.31 -11.37
CA GLY A 275 15.94 -9.43 -12.21
C GLY A 275 14.58 -9.16 -12.88
N LEU A 276 13.60 -8.69 -12.11
CA LEU A 276 12.27 -8.36 -12.61
C LEU A 276 12.31 -7.28 -13.69
N PHE A 277 13.08 -6.23 -13.51
CA PHE A 277 13.24 -5.16 -14.52
C PHE A 277 13.92 -5.67 -15.80
N ARG A 278 14.87 -6.61 -15.70
CA ARG A 278 15.49 -7.25 -16.89
C ARG A 278 14.46 -8.08 -17.66
N ALA A 279 13.77 -8.99 -17.00
CA ALA A 279 12.73 -9.83 -17.60
C ALA A 279 11.61 -9.00 -18.27
N SER A 280 11.20 -7.91 -17.63
CA SER A 280 10.19 -7.00 -18.20
C SER A 280 10.68 -6.33 -19.50
N ARG A 281 11.95 -5.91 -19.57
CA ARG A 281 12.52 -5.30 -20.79
C ARG A 281 12.63 -6.28 -21.95
N GLU A 282 12.97 -7.53 -21.67
CA GLU A 282 13.02 -8.60 -22.68
C GLU A 282 11.63 -8.82 -23.28
N THR A 283 10.59 -8.90 -22.45
CA THR A 283 9.20 -9.03 -22.90
C THR A 283 8.77 -7.91 -23.85
N VAL A 284 9.17 -6.66 -23.58
CA VAL A 284 8.83 -5.52 -24.45
C VAL A 284 9.56 -5.60 -25.80
N ARG A 285 10.81 -6.09 -25.82
CA ARG A 285 11.58 -6.26 -27.06
C ARG A 285 10.99 -7.34 -27.97
N ASP A 286 10.52 -8.45 -27.38
CA ASP A 286 9.95 -9.58 -28.12
C ASP A 286 8.56 -9.28 -28.71
N THR A 287 7.90 -8.22 -28.23
CA THR A 287 6.56 -7.81 -28.71
C THR A 287 6.59 -6.57 -29.62
N ALA A 288 7.74 -5.92 -29.81
CA ALA A 288 7.94 -4.75 -30.68
C ALA A 288 8.43 -5.13 -32.07
#